data_76e360c3736a5a5ad4b99ae50a240e2a
#
_entry.id   76e360c3736a5a5ad4b99ae50a240e2a
#
_cell.length_a   1.000
_cell.length_b   1.000
_cell.length_c   1.000
_cell.angle_alpha   90.00
_cell.angle_beta   90.00
_cell.angle_gamma   90.00
#
_symmetry.space_group_name_H-M   'P 1'
#
loop_
_entity.id
_entity.type
_entity.pdbx_description
1 polymer ?
#
loop_
_entity_poly.entity_id
_entity_poly.type
_entity_poly.pdbx_seq_one_letter_code
_entity_poly.pdbx_strand_id
1 'polypeptide(L)'
;GIIEHIFKIVPNTMHFVEIGFGYYEFNSMNLIKKGWSGKLIDVDNDEVIALKKNLNHYYKNIKVEVINTKILKKNINELITEKIQTNWIDFFSLDIDSNDYWVLETLDLSKVRVLCCEYNHWLGSERKLTIKYNEDFKFKDNGVWGASLLALTELLKNKNFSLIAVESSGTNAFFVNNKYKDKFEVLSPSKSFRSVGRFYSADKKKEIYKNIKQSKLFIEV
;
A
#
# COMPACT_ATOMS: atom_id res chain seq x y z
N GLY A 1 -17.22 2.42 -0.62
CA GLY A 1 -15.93 3.04 -0.26
C GLY A 1 -15.11 3.42 -1.49
N ILE A 2 -13.88 3.93 -1.28
CA ILE A 2 -13.01 4.44 -2.36
C ILE A 2 -12.79 3.36 -3.44
N ILE A 3 -12.31 2.18 -3.06
CA ILE A 3 -12.03 1.08 -3.99
C ILE A 3 -13.26 0.73 -4.84
N GLU A 4 -14.41 0.63 -4.21
CA GLU A 4 -15.67 0.35 -4.91
C GLU A 4 -16.04 1.44 -5.91
N HIS A 5 -15.84 2.71 -5.56
CA HIS A 5 -16.09 3.83 -6.46
C HIS A 5 -15.16 3.76 -7.68
N ILE A 6 -13.87 3.51 -7.45
CA ILE A 6 -12.88 3.39 -8.52
C ILE A 6 -13.29 2.30 -9.53
N PHE A 7 -13.69 1.12 -9.05
CA PHE A 7 -14.06 -0.01 -9.93
C PHE A 7 -15.46 0.05 -10.55
N LYS A 8 -16.25 1.07 -10.26
CA LYS A 8 -17.40 1.45 -11.11
C LYS A 8 -16.96 2.16 -12.40
N ILE A 9 -15.74 2.72 -12.41
CA ILE A 9 -15.20 3.56 -13.47
C ILE A 9 -14.11 2.83 -14.26
N VAL A 10 -13.20 2.16 -13.57
CA VAL A 10 -12.10 1.39 -14.15
C VAL A 10 -12.56 -0.02 -14.50
N PRO A 11 -12.44 -0.46 -15.76
CA PRO A 11 -12.76 -1.84 -16.14
C PRO A 11 -11.83 -2.81 -15.38
N ASN A 12 -12.38 -3.96 -15.00
CA ASN A 12 -11.64 -4.96 -14.23
C ASN A 12 -12.03 -6.39 -14.60
N THR A 13 -11.16 -7.33 -14.23
CA THR A 13 -11.30 -8.77 -14.37
C THR A 13 -11.40 -9.47 -13.01
N MET A 14 -11.56 -8.66 -11.95
CA MET A 14 -11.74 -9.10 -10.56
C MET A 14 -10.51 -9.83 -9.97
N HIS A 15 -9.31 -9.27 -10.23
CA HIS A 15 -8.06 -9.81 -9.69
C HIS A 15 -7.35 -8.77 -8.82
N PHE A 16 -6.90 -9.20 -7.63
CA PHE A 16 -6.14 -8.35 -6.73
C PHE A 16 -4.87 -9.03 -6.21
N VAL A 17 -3.93 -8.20 -5.75
CA VAL A 17 -2.79 -8.58 -4.93
C VAL A 17 -2.70 -7.60 -3.78
N GLU A 18 -2.58 -8.10 -2.57
CA GLU A 18 -2.34 -7.28 -1.38
C GLU A 18 -1.15 -7.84 -0.61
N ILE A 19 -0.23 -6.97 -0.26
CA ILE A 19 1.00 -7.26 0.47
C ILE A 19 1.02 -6.43 1.74
N GLY A 20 1.18 -7.11 2.87
CA GLY A 20 0.99 -6.54 4.20
C GLY A 20 -0.49 -6.48 4.56
N PHE A 21 -0.89 -7.22 5.57
CA PHE A 21 -2.26 -7.23 6.06
C PHE A 21 -2.33 -7.63 7.54
N GLY A 22 -3.29 -7.07 8.25
CA GLY A 22 -3.76 -7.64 9.51
C GLY A 22 -4.92 -8.59 9.25
N TYR A 23 -5.01 -9.70 9.96
CA TYR A 23 -6.09 -10.68 9.72
C TYR A 23 -7.50 -10.16 10.02
N TYR A 24 -7.62 -9.03 10.70
CA TYR A 24 -8.89 -8.33 10.93
C TYR A 24 -9.15 -7.22 9.91
N GLU A 25 -8.10 -6.62 9.36
CA GLU A 25 -8.18 -5.37 8.60
C GLU A 25 -7.22 -5.42 7.41
N PHE A 26 -7.79 -5.37 6.20
CA PHE A 26 -7.04 -5.29 4.96
C PHE A 26 -7.90 -4.71 3.84
N ASN A 27 -7.25 -4.09 2.87
CA ASN A 27 -7.92 -3.28 1.85
C ASN A 27 -8.82 -4.10 0.91
N SER A 28 -8.44 -5.34 0.57
CA SER A 28 -9.16 -6.19 -0.37
C SER A 28 -10.31 -7.01 0.25
N MET A 29 -10.58 -6.91 1.55
CA MET A 29 -11.65 -7.69 2.19
C MET A 29 -12.99 -7.57 1.47
N ASN A 30 -13.39 -6.36 1.11
CA ASN A 30 -14.66 -6.14 0.42
C ASN A 30 -14.65 -6.65 -1.04
N LEU A 31 -13.49 -6.73 -1.67
CA LEU A 31 -13.32 -7.34 -2.99
C LEU A 31 -13.56 -8.86 -2.90
N ILE A 32 -13.00 -9.51 -1.89
CA ILE A 32 -13.22 -10.95 -1.63
C ILE A 32 -14.71 -11.24 -1.43
N LYS A 33 -15.41 -10.43 -0.65
CA LYS A 33 -16.89 -10.54 -0.45
C LYS A 33 -17.65 -10.43 -1.77
N LYS A 34 -17.12 -9.74 -2.75
CA LYS A 34 -17.69 -9.57 -4.10
C LYS A 34 -17.22 -10.62 -5.09
N GLY A 35 -16.53 -11.66 -4.65
CA GLY A 35 -16.08 -12.78 -5.47
C GLY A 35 -14.81 -12.54 -6.27
N TRP A 36 -14.02 -11.51 -5.91
CA TRP A 36 -12.71 -11.31 -6.54
C TRP A 36 -11.77 -12.44 -6.18
N SER A 37 -10.92 -12.78 -7.12
CA SER A 37 -9.78 -13.70 -6.91
C SER A 37 -8.50 -12.92 -6.67
N GLY A 38 -7.56 -13.49 -5.91
CA GLY A 38 -6.32 -12.77 -5.66
C GLY A 38 -5.36 -13.46 -4.71
N LYS A 39 -4.37 -12.68 -4.29
CA LYS A 39 -3.31 -13.12 -3.37
C LYS A 39 -3.17 -12.13 -2.24
N LEU A 40 -3.02 -12.68 -1.04
CA LEU A 40 -2.70 -11.97 0.19
C LEU A 40 -1.34 -12.49 0.65
N ILE A 41 -0.39 -11.58 0.83
CA ILE A 41 1.00 -11.93 1.12
C ILE A 41 1.43 -11.20 2.38
N ASP A 42 1.94 -11.93 3.36
CA ASP A 42 2.51 -11.35 4.57
C ASP A 42 3.71 -12.14 5.09
N VAL A 43 4.59 -11.46 5.83
CA VAL A 43 5.74 -12.07 6.48
C VAL A 43 5.39 -12.70 7.81
N ASP A 44 4.34 -12.22 8.47
CA ASP A 44 3.90 -12.72 9.77
C ASP A 44 3.11 -14.02 9.61
N ASN A 45 3.69 -15.11 10.09
CA ASN A 45 3.08 -16.43 9.97
C ASN A 45 1.79 -16.57 10.77
N ASP A 46 1.67 -15.88 11.90
CA ASP A 46 0.48 -15.97 12.75
C ASP A 46 -0.70 -15.26 12.12
N GLU A 47 -0.46 -14.08 11.51
CA GLU A 47 -1.44 -13.35 10.69
C GLU A 47 -1.92 -14.21 9.51
N VAL A 48 -0.99 -14.86 8.81
CA VAL A 48 -1.31 -15.74 7.66
C VAL A 48 -2.17 -16.93 8.09
N ILE A 49 -1.82 -17.59 9.20
CA ILE A 49 -2.60 -18.74 9.72
C ILE A 49 -4.00 -18.29 10.15
N ALA A 50 -4.09 -17.18 10.90
CA ALA A 50 -5.35 -16.63 11.36
C ALA A 50 -6.27 -16.25 10.19
N LEU A 51 -5.72 -15.57 9.17
CA LEU A 51 -6.48 -15.17 8.00
C LEU A 51 -6.97 -16.39 7.18
N LYS A 52 -6.11 -17.40 6.94
CA LYS A 52 -6.52 -18.66 6.28
C LYS A 52 -7.70 -19.32 6.99
N LYS A 53 -7.64 -19.40 8.32
CA LYS A 53 -8.73 -19.97 9.13
C LYS A 53 -10.02 -19.18 8.97
N ASN A 54 -9.95 -17.85 9.06
CA ASN A 54 -11.10 -16.97 8.90
C ASN A 54 -11.72 -17.07 7.50
N LEU A 55 -10.90 -16.99 6.46
CA LEU A 55 -11.40 -17.10 5.09
C LEU A 55 -12.10 -18.43 4.83
N ASN A 56 -11.53 -19.54 5.26
CA ASN A 56 -12.13 -20.87 5.12
C ASN A 56 -13.43 -21.02 5.93
N HIS A 57 -13.53 -20.34 7.07
CA HIS A 57 -14.73 -20.41 7.90
C HIS A 57 -15.90 -19.59 7.34
N TYR A 58 -15.62 -18.35 6.90
CA TYR A 58 -16.67 -17.40 6.51
C TYR A 58 -17.00 -17.41 5.02
N TYR A 59 -16.10 -17.89 4.16
CA TYR A 59 -16.29 -17.84 2.71
C TYR A 59 -16.10 -19.21 2.07
N LYS A 60 -17.16 -19.73 1.49
CA LYS A 60 -17.12 -20.95 0.67
C LYS A 60 -16.67 -20.60 -0.75
N ASN A 61 -15.81 -21.43 -1.34
CA ASN A 61 -15.38 -21.30 -2.75
C ASN A 61 -14.63 -20.02 -3.10
N ILE A 62 -13.91 -19.43 -2.17
CA ILE A 62 -13.03 -18.29 -2.47
C ILE A 62 -11.84 -18.70 -3.36
N LYS A 63 -11.50 -17.79 -4.26
CA LYS A 63 -10.32 -17.94 -5.14
C LYS A 63 -9.19 -17.03 -4.65
N VAL A 64 -8.85 -17.15 -3.37
CA VAL A 64 -7.82 -16.34 -2.71
C VAL A 64 -6.75 -17.24 -2.15
N GLU A 65 -5.51 -16.98 -2.54
CA GLU A 65 -4.33 -17.62 -1.98
C GLU A 65 -3.71 -16.73 -0.91
N VAL A 66 -3.42 -17.28 0.26
CA VAL A 66 -2.72 -16.57 1.34
C VAL A 66 -1.32 -17.15 1.47
N ILE A 67 -0.31 -16.32 1.34
CA ILE A 67 1.10 -16.73 1.21
C ILE A 67 1.90 -16.11 2.36
N ASN A 68 2.68 -16.95 3.05
CA ASN A 68 3.66 -16.47 4.02
C ASN A 68 5.02 -16.29 3.32
N THR A 69 5.41 -15.05 3.10
CA THR A 69 6.74 -14.75 2.53
C THR A 69 7.13 -13.29 2.77
N LYS A 70 8.43 -13.07 2.95
CA LYS A 70 8.99 -11.73 3.07
C LYS A 70 9.18 -11.09 1.68
N ILE A 71 8.64 -9.89 1.52
CA ILE A 71 8.77 -9.11 0.29
C ILE A 71 10.02 -8.23 0.36
N LEU A 72 10.84 -8.33 -0.67
CA LEU A 72 12.10 -7.61 -0.82
C LEU A 72 12.25 -7.10 -2.25
N LYS A 73 13.10 -6.10 -2.48
CA LYS A 73 13.44 -5.62 -3.84
C LYS A 73 13.83 -6.77 -4.77
N LYS A 74 14.62 -7.72 -4.30
CA LYS A 74 15.17 -8.81 -5.12
C LYS A 74 14.15 -9.87 -5.55
N ASN A 75 13.01 -10.01 -4.84
CA ASN A 75 12.06 -11.09 -5.10
C ASN A 75 10.67 -10.62 -5.57
N ILE A 76 10.35 -9.33 -5.46
CA ILE A 76 8.98 -8.85 -5.71
C ILE A 76 8.50 -9.14 -7.14
N ASN A 77 9.31 -8.89 -8.15
CA ASN A 77 8.90 -9.10 -9.55
C ASN A 77 8.70 -10.60 -9.85
N GLU A 78 9.57 -11.47 -9.37
CA GLU A 78 9.43 -12.91 -9.51
C GLU A 78 8.14 -13.41 -8.85
N LEU A 79 7.89 -13.02 -7.58
CA LEU A 79 6.69 -13.39 -6.84
C LEU A 79 5.40 -12.92 -7.53
N ILE A 80 5.42 -11.72 -8.12
CA ILE A 80 4.26 -11.19 -8.84
C ILE A 80 4.10 -11.89 -10.20
N THR A 81 5.18 -12.09 -10.95
CA THR A 81 5.14 -12.66 -12.31
C THR A 81 4.84 -14.15 -12.30
N GLU A 82 5.52 -14.92 -11.46
CA GLU A 82 5.37 -16.39 -11.43
C GLU A 82 4.02 -16.85 -10.89
N LYS A 83 3.48 -16.12 -9.93
CA LYS A 83 2.26 -16.53 -9.21
C LYS A 83 0.99 -15.91 -9.78
N ILE A 84 1.08 -14.97 -10.73
CA ILE A 84 -0.07 -14.30 -11.29
C ILE A 84 -0.18 -14.61 -12.78
N GLN A 85 -0.97 -15.64 -13.11
CA GLN A 85 -1.24 -16.07 -14.49
C GLN A 85 -2.22 -15.13 -15.24
N THR A 86 -2.52 -13.95 -14.69
CA THR A 86 -3.46 -13.02 -15.29
C THR A 86 -2.75 -11.94 -16.11
N ASN A 87 -3.41 -11.47 -17.17
CA ASN A 87 -2.89 -10.37 -17.98
C ASN A 87 -2.88 -9.02 -17.24
N TRP A 88 -3.66 -8.86 -16.15
CA TRP A 88 -3.79 -7.63 -15.37
C TRP A 88 -4.02 -7.91 -13.88
N ILE A 89 -3.41 -7.08 -13.03
CA ILE A 89 -3.77 -6.92 -11.63
C ILE A 89 -4.66 -5.68 -11.56
N ASP A 90 -5.94 -5.88 -11.23
CA ASP A 90 -6.88 -4.76 -11.17
C ASP A 90 -6.61 -3.89 -9.94
N PHE A 91 -6.39 -4.51 -8.79
CA PHE A 91 -6.07 -3.83 -7.54
C PHE A 91 -4.79 -4.39 -6.92
N PHE A 92 -3.81 -3.53 -6.73
CA PHE A 92 -2.57 -3.83 -6.03
C PHE A 92 -2.49 -2.99 -4.77
N SER A 93 -2.33 -3.61 -3.61
CA SER A 93 -2.15 -2.93 -2.32
C SER A 93 -0.80 -3.29 -1.72
N LEU A 94 -0.07 -2.30 -1.22
CA LEU A 94 1.20 -2.46 -0.52
C LEU A 94 1.21 -1.67 0.77
N ASP A 95 1.43 -2.39 1.87
CA ASP A 95 1.53 -1.84 3.22
C ASP A 95 2.40 -2.78 4.06
N ILE A 96 3.71 -2.54 4.08
CA ILE A 96 4.69 -3.36 4.81
C ILE A 96 5.43 -2.57 5.89
N ASP A 97 4.94 -1.37 6.20
CA ASP A 97 5.45 -0.52 7.28
C ASP A 97 6.96 -0.19 7.20
N SER A 98 7.58 -0.35 6.03
CA SER A 98 9.04 -0.28 5.95
C SER A 98 9.56 0.17 4.60
N ASN A 99 9.87 -0.80 3.74
CA ASN A 99 10.55 -0.61 2.47
C ASN A 99 9.57 -0.37 1.30
N ASP A 100 8.37 0.10 1.53
CA ASP A 100 7.30 0.26 0.54
C ASP A 100 7.77 1.03 -0.69
N TYR A 101 8.44 2.17 -0.49
CA TYR A 101 9.03 2.96 -1.57
C TYR A 101 9.97 2.13 -2.45
N TRP A 102 10.86 1.36 -1.84
CA TRP A 102 11.87 0.58 -2.53
C TRP A 102 11.31 -0.63 -3.27
N VAL A 103 10.28 -1.24 -2.70
CA VAL A 103 9.52 -2.30 -3.37
C VAL A 103 8.80 -1.74 -4.58
N LEU A 104 8.09 -0.61 -4.44
CA LEU A 104 7.40 0.06 -5.55
C LEU A 104 8.38 0.57 -6.63
N GLU A 105 9.57 1.05 -6.23
CA GLU A 105 10.61 1.45 -7.17
C GLU A 105 11.01 0.30 -8.09
N THR A 106 11.14 -0.91 -7.55
CA THR A 106 11.59 -2.09 -8.28
C THR A 106 10.48 -2.78 -9.04
N LEU A 107 9.26 -2.76 -8.52
CA LEU A 107 8.12 -3.49 -9.06
C LEU A 107 7.75 -3.03 -10.48
N ASP A 108 7.57 -3.99 -11.39
CA ASP A 108 6.95 -3.75 -12.69
C ASP A 108 5.44 -3.56 -12.53
N LEU A 109 5.00 -2.32 -12.67
CA LEU A 109 3.60 -1.92 -12.56
C LEU A 109 2.86 -1.86 -13.91
N SER A 110 3.48 -2.30 -15.01
CA SER A 110 2.92 -2.19 -16.37
C SER A 110 1.54 -2.86 -16.52
N LYS A 111 1.28 -3.89 -15.72
CA LYS A 111 0.01 -4.64 -15.69
C LYS A 111 -0.89 -4.32 -14.49
N VAL A 112 -0.63 -3.25 -13.76
CA VAL A 112 -1.46 -2.81 -12.63
C VAL A 112 -2.40 -1.69 -13.07
N ARG A 113 -3.69 -1.77 -12.69
CA ARG A 113 -4.70 -0.74 -13.01
C ARG A 113 -4.84 0.29 -11.91
N VAL A 114 -4.98 -0.18 -10.69
CA VAL A 114 -5.18 0.65 -9.48
C VAL A 114 -4.20 0.18 -8.41
N LEU A 115 -3.50 1.12 -7.82
CA LEU A 115 -2.55 0.89 -6.73
C LEU A 115 -2.99 1.63 -5.48
N CYS A 116 -2.94 0.94 -4.36
CA CYS A 116 -3.06 1.49 -3.02
C CYS A 116 -1.73 1.31 -2.30
N CYS A 117 -1.25 2.33 -1.61
CA CYS A 117 -0.10 2.16 -0.71
C CYS A 117 -0.21 3.06 0.52
N GLU A 118 0.35 2.57 1.61
CA GLU A 118 0.47 3.36 2.82
C GLU A 118 1.51 4.46 2.64
N TYR A 119 1.26 5.63 3.26
CA TYR A 119 2.25 6.71 3.36
C TYR A 119 2.43 7.15 4.80
N ASN A 120 3.64 7.52 5.14
CA ASN A 120 3.95 8.05 6.46
C ASN A 120 3.45 9.50 6.60
N HIS A 121 2.28 9.67 7.20
CA HIS A 121 1.64 10.96 7.43
C HIS A 121 2.43 11.90 8.36
N TRP A 122 3.39 11.39 9.14
CA TRP A 122 4.24 12.21 9.99
C TRP A 122 5.26 13.03 9.22
N LEU A 123 5.56 12.66 7.98
CA LEU A 123 6.55 13.32 7.13
C LEU A 123 5.99 14.58 6.42
N GLY A 124 4.69 14.83 6.53
CA GLY A 124 4.02 15.95 5.86
C GLY A 124 3.87 15.77 4.35
N SER A 125 3.47 16.84 3.67
CA SER A 125 3.18 16.84 2.22
C SER A 125 4.27 17.46 1.35
N GLU A 126 5.30 18.10 1.95
CA GLU A 126 6.21 18.98 1.26
C GLU A 126 7.60 18.36 0.98
N ARG A 127 7.95 17.28 1.65
CA ARG A 127 9.28 16.67 1.55
C ARG A 127 9.20 15.31 0.87
N LYS A 128 10.17 15.02 0.02
CA LYS A 128 10.34 13.71 -0.64
C LYS A 128 11.26 12.82 0.20
N LEU A 129 10.68 12.19 1.22
CA LEU A 129 11.42 11.37 2.18
C LEU A 129 10.98 9.93 2.13
N THR A 130 11.96 9.03 2.25
CA THR A 130 11.75 7.62 2.57
C THR A 130 12.83 7.15 3.53
N ILE A 131 12.59 6.06 4.26
CA ILE A 131 13.66 5.41 5.02
C ILE A 131 14.69 4.79 4.06
N LYS A 132 15.93 4.69 4.50
CA LYS A 132 16.96 3.92 3.80
C LYS A 132 16.52 2.47 3.67
N TYR A 133 16.77 1.85 2.52
CA TYR A 133 16.50 0.43 2.34
C TYR A 133 17.22 -0.43 3.39
N ASN A 134 16.45 -1.26 4.07
CA ASN A 134 16.99 -2.20 5.03
C ASN A 134 16.11 -3.46 5.06
N GLU A 135 16.66 -4.59 4.63
CA GLU A 135 15.93 -5.87 4.61
C GLU A 135 15.49 -6.33 6.02
N ASP A 136 16.18 -5.88 7.05
CA ASP A 136 15.92 -6.26 8.45
C ASP A 136 15.21 -5.15 9.25
N PHE A 137 14.65 -4.17 8.55
CA PHE A 137 13.87 -3.13 9.20
C PHE A 137 12.69 -3.74 9.97
N LYS A 138 12.51 -3.24 11.20
CA LYS A 138 11.36 -3.61 12.04
C LYS A 138 10.57 -2.36 12.38
N PHE A 139 9.31 -2.38 12.06
CA PHE A 139 8.37 -1.31 12.39
C PHE A 139 8.37 -0.99 13.88
N LYS A 140 8.27 0.30 14.18
CA LYS A 140 8.03 0.83 15.52
C LYS A 140 7.11 2.04 15.38
N ASP A 141 6.08 2.13 16.22
CA ASP A 141 5.18 3.30 16.26
C ASP A 141 5.89 4.53 16.88
N ASN A 142 6.92 4.99 16.20
CA ASN A 142 7.76 6.12 16.60
C ASN A 142 7.89 7.19 15.49
N GLY A 143 7.13 7.05 14.40
CA GLY A 143 7.13 7.93 13.24
C GLY A 143 8.28 7.72 12.25
N VAL A 144 9.21 6.78 12.52
CA VAL A 144 10.38 6.52 11.65
C VAL A 144 10.15 5.24 10.86
N TRP A 145 9.43 5.33 9.74
CA TRP A 145 9.08 4.24 8.84
C TRP A 145 8.65 4.77 7.45
N GLY A 146 8.57 3.89 6.46
CA GLY A 146 7.95 4.10 5.16
C GLY A 146 8.42 5.34 4.38
N ALA A 147 7.50 5.94 3.64
CA ALA A 147 7.77 7.08 2.76
C ALA A 147 6.69 8.17 2.85
N SER A 148 7.04 9.42 2.52
CA SER A 148 6.09 10.53 2.43
C SER A 148 5.16 10.39 1.22
N LEU A 149 3.97 10.98 1.31
CA LEU A 149 3.02 11.02 0.19
C LEU A 149 3.63 11.64 -1.07
N LEU A 150 4.46 12.70 -0.92
CA LEU A 150 5.13 13.33 -2.05
C LEU A 150 6.14 12.40 -2.72
N ALA A 151 6.97 11.68 -1.93
CA ALA A 151 7.93 10.71 -2.47
C ALA A 151 7.23 9.60 -3.28
N LEU A 152 6.16 9.02 -2.73
CA LEU A 152 5.38 7.98 -3.41
C LEU A 152 4.70 8.53 -4.67
N THR A 153 4.16 9.75 -4.62
CA THR A 153 3.50 10.36 -5.79
C THR A 153 4.48 10.61 -6.94
N GLU A 154 5.66 11.14 -6.65
CA GLU A 154 6.68 11.38 -7.69
C GLU A 154 7.23 10.05 -8.26
N LEU A 155 7.49 9.05 -7.41
CA LEU A 155 7.88 7.72 -7.85
C LEU A 155 6.84 7.12 -8.81
N LEU A 156 5.58 7.12 -8.38
CA LEU A 156 4.50 6.49 -9.14
C LEU A 156 4.13 7.27 -10.40
N LYS A 157 4.29 8.59 -10.40
CA LYS A 157 4.17 9.41 -11.61
C LYS A 157 5.17 8.98 -12.68
N ASN A 158 6.43 8.70 -12.31
CA ASN A 158 7.44 8.17 -13.22
C ASN A 158 7.13 6.74 -13.73
N LYS A 159 6.24 6.03 -13.03
CA LYS A 159 5.72 4.71 -13.41
C LYS A 159 4.34 4.76 -14.09
N ASN A 160 3.93 5.92 -14.59
CA ASN A 160 2.66 6.16 -15.27
C ASN A 160 1.41 5.98 -14.39
N PHE A 161 1.47 6.41 -13.14
CA PHE A 161 0.33 6.47 -12.23
C PHE A 161 0.04 7.90 -11.78
N SER A 162 -1.22 8.18 -11.50
CA SER A 162 -1.69 9.46 -10.97
C SER A 162 -2.41 9.26 -9.64
N LEU A 163 -2.11 10.11 -8.65
CA LEU A 163 -2.82 10.16 -7.37
C LEU A 163 -4.26 10.63 -7.59
N ILE A 164 -5.24 9.85 -7.12
CA ILE A 164 -6.67 10.15 -7.30
C ILE A 164 -7.46 10.22 -6.00
N ALA A 165 -6.96 9.63 -4.93
CA ALA A 165 -7.59 9.71 -3.62
C ALA A 165 -6.59 9.50 -2.50
N VAL A 166 -6.90 10.08 -1.33
CA VAL A 166 -6.30 9.76 -0.04
C VAL A 166 -7.46 9.50 0.91
N GLU A 167 -7.41 8.42 1.65
CA GLU A 167 -8.49 8.12 2.59
C GLU A 167 -8.54 9.11 3.76
N SER A 168 -9.70 9.20 4.40
CA SER A 168 -9.95 10.20 5.45
C SER A 168 -9.15 9.94 6.73
N SER A 169 -8.72 8.72 6.98
CA SER A 169 -7.84 8.37 8.10
C SER A 169 -6.43 8.93 7.92
N GLY A 170 -5.95 9.07 6.68
CA GLY A 170 -4.61 9.56 6.36
C GLY A 170 -3.55 8.46 6.41
N THR A 171 -3.93 7.24 6.10
CA THR A 171 -3.05 6.07 6.03
C THR A 171 -2.75 5.72 4.59
N ASN A 172 -3.79 5.50 3.77
CA ASN A 172 -3.65 4.99 2.41
C ASN A 172 -3.86 6.06 1.33
N ALA A 173 -3.04 5.99 0.28
CA ALA A 173 -3.16 6.75 -0.95
C ALA A 173 -3.48 5.84 -2.13
N PHE A 174 -4.36 6.30 -3.02
CA PHE A 174 -4.84 5.55 -4.18
C PHE A 174 -4.38 6.19 -5.47
N PHE A 175 -3.81 5.38 -6.34
CA PHE A 175 -3.27 5.79 -7.62
C PHE A 175 -3.92 4.98 -8.73
N VAL A 176 -4.15 5.61 -9.87
CA VAL A 176 -4.67 4.96 -11.06
C VAL A 176 -3.63 5.00 -12.18
N ASN A 177 -3.53 3.92 -12.95
CA ASN A 177 -2.72 3.91 -14.16
C ASN A 177 -3.17 5.03 -15.11
N ASN A 178 -2.23 5.78 -15.69
CA ASN A 178 -2.49 6.95 -16.51
C ASN A 178 -3.37 6.68 -17.74
N LYS A 179 -3.53 5.41 -18.14
CA LYS A 179 -4.54 4.99 -19.12
C LYS A 179 -5.97 5.37 -18.72
N TYR A 180 -6.22 5.54 -17.43
CA TYR A 180 -7.55 5.82 -16.87
C TYR A 180 -7.64 7.18 -16.17
N LYS A 181 -6.56 7.98 -16.14
CA LYS A 181 -6.47 9.22 -15.34
C LYS A 181 -7.54 10.25 -15.70
N ASP A 182 -7.92 10.35 -16.97
CA ASP A 182 -8.90 11.35 -17.46
C ASP A 182 -10.33 11.09 -16.94
N LYS A 183 -10.54 9.97 -16.27
CA LYS A 183 -11.81 9.62 -15.61
C LYS A 183 -11.87 10.09 -14.16
N PHE A 184 -10.80 10.69 -13.64
CA PHE A 184 -10.65 11.10 -12.24
C PHE A 184 -10.08 12.51 -12.14
N GLU A 185 -10.35 13.19 -11.04
CA GLU A 185 -9.55 14.35 -10.65
C GLU A 185 -8.17 13.89 -10.19
N VAL A 186 -7.12 14.37 -10.84
CA VAL A 186 -5.74 14.12 -10.42
C VAL A 186 -5.38 15.08 -9.30
N LEU A 187 -5.00 14.53 -8.18
CA LEU A 187 -4.73 15.28 -6.95
C LEU A 187 -3.25 15.63 -6.81
N SER A 188 -2.97 16.77 -6.16
CA SER A 188 -1.63 17.07 -5.68
C SER A 188 -1.45 16.57 -4.24
N PRO A 189 -0.24 16.11 -3.86
CA PRO A 189 0.02 15.68 -2.48
C PRO A 189 -0.35 16.74 -1.44
N SER A 190 0.00 18.01 -1.67
CA SER A 190 -0.27 19.11 -0.72
C SER A 190 -1.76 19.35 -0.46
N LYS A 191 -2.62 19.20 -1.48
CA LYS A 191 -4.06 19.40 -1.34
C LYS A 191 -4.79 18.18 -0.77
N SER A 192 -4.28 16.99 -1.06
CA SER A 192 -4.92 15.72 -0.68
C SER A 192 -4.40 15.13 0.63
N PHE A 193 -3.25 15.59 1.10
CA PHE A 193 -2.64 15.10 2.33
C PHE A 193 -3.61 15.08 3.51
N ARG A 194 -3.59 13.97 4.25
CA ARG A 194 -4.29 13.80 5.52
C ARG A 194 -3.32 13.30 6.57
N SER A 195 -3.57 13.64 7.82
CA SER A 195 -2.75 13.18 8.94
C SER A 195 -3.62 12.52 9.99
N VAL A 196 -3.20 11.36 10.48
CA VAL A 196 -3.82 10.71 11.64
C VAL A 196 -3.43 11.36 12.98
N GLY A 197 -2.59 12.37 12.94
CA GLY A 197 -2.12 13.07 14.14
C GLY A 197 -3.21 13.51 15.11
N ARG A 198 -4.46 13.67 14.65
CA ARG A 198 -5.62 13.98 15.49
C ARG A 198 -5.95 12.91 16.54
N PHE A 199 -5.53 11.66 16.32
CA PHE A 199 -5.77 10.54 17.23
C PHE A 199 -4.69 10.37 18.30
N TYR A 200 -3.62 11.16 18.24
CA TYR A 200 -2.48 11.08 19.15
C TYR A 200 -2.48 12.25 20.15
N SER A 201 -2.05 11.97 21.39
CA SER A 201 -1.86 13.00 22.41
C SER A 201 -0.77 14.01 22.00
N ALA A 202 -0.81 15.21 22.59
CA ALA A 202 0.21 16.23 22.31
C ALA A 202 1.63 15.76 22.65
N ASP A 203 1.79 15.00 23.72
CA ASP A 203 3.11 14.50 24.14
C ASP A 203 3.62 13.40 23.21
N LYS A 204 2.74 12.48 22.76
CA LYS A 204 3.12 11.48 21.76
C LYS A 204 3.54 12.13 20.44
N LYS A 205 2.84 13.17 19.98
CA LYS A 205 3.23 13.95 18.81
C LYS A 205 4.62 14.57 18.95
N LYS A 206 4.90 15.20 20.10
CA LYS A 206 6.23 15.80 20.37
C LYS A 206 7.34 14.74 20.33
N GLU A 207 7.08 13.57 20.93
CA GLU A 207 7.99 12.43 20.90
C GLU A 207 8.28 11.99 19.47
N ILE A 208 7.24 11.74 18.68
CA ILE A 208 7.34 11.30 17.28
C ILE A 208 8.13 12.32 16.45
N TYR A 209 7.79 13.61 16.51
CA TYR A 209 8.53 14.65 15.77
C TYR A 209 10.00 14.76 16.21
N LYS A 210 10.30 14.55 17.50
CA LYS A 210 11.67 14.47 17.99
C LYS A 210 12.41 13.28 17.37
N ASN A 211 11.78 12.10 17.35
CA ASN A 211 12.36 10.89 16.75
C ASN A 211 12.67 11.08 15.27
N ILE A 212 11.72 11.63 14.50
CA ILE A 212 11.90 11.92 13.07
C ILE A 212 13.07 12.88 12.86
N LYS A 213 13.13 13.99 13.61
CA LYS A 213 14.18 14.98 13.50
C LYS A 213 15.57 14.43 13.84
N GLN A 214 15.65 13.50 14.77
CA GLN A 214 16.92 12.88 15.20
C GLN A 214 17.30 11.65 14.37
N SER A 215 16.36 11.11 13.60
CA SER A 215 16.60 9.91 12.80
C SER A 215 17.58 10.19 11.66
N LYS A 216 18.55 9.28 11.50
CA LYS A 216 19.46 9.22 10.36
C LYS A 216 19.00 8.22 9.29
N LEU A 217 17.79 7.66 9.47
CA LEU A 217 17.25 6.64 8.57
C LEU A 217 16.54 7.25 7.35
N PHE A 218 16.04 8.48 7.44
CA PHE A 218 15.42 9.15 6.29
C PHE A 218 16.44 9.67 5.30
N ILE A 219 16.10 9.52 4.03
CA ILE A 219 16.81 10.13 2.90
C ILE A 219 15.82 10.87 2.00
N GLU A 220 16.29 11.87 1.29
CA GLU A 220 15.54 12.50 0.18
C GLU A 220 15.71 11.68 -1.10
N VAL A 221 14.63 11.57 -1.89
CA VAL A 221 14.55 10.78 -3.12
C VAL A 221 13.91 11.58 -4.26
#